data_495c80eb16309238db7daedcafd70f1c
#
_entry.id   495c80eb16309238db7daedcafd70f1c
#
_cell.length_a   1.000
_cell.length_b   1.000
_cell.length_c   1.000
_cell.angle_alpha   90.00
_cell.angle_beta   90.00
_cell.angle_gamma   90.00
#
_symmetry.space_group_name_H-M   'P 1'
#
loop_
_entity.id
_entity.type
_entity.pdbx_description
1 polymer ?
#
loop_
_entity_poly.entity_id
_entity_poly.type
_entity_poly.pdbx_seq_one_letter_code
_entity_poly.pdbx_strand_id
1 'polypeptide(L)'
;MKLSEKWIRRETMLSPSVVFFYEKSEIPNSFGLETRRVDGTGVYAEIKGCGEGKTIILRADIDALPVEETNGCSFRNKNKGVMHACGHDAHTASLLLAAKILSKHRDEFKGTVKLCFQQAVEIGYGAMKFIKAGLVTGDRSFGIHLASNIPVGKVSATEGPNNASVDYFKITVKGRGAHVSTPEKGIDALFVASSIVV
;
A
#
# COMPACT_ATOMS: atom_id res chain seq x y z
N MET A 1 -6.11 0.77 21.86
CA MET A 1 -6.28 2.03 21.11
C MET A 1 -7.29 1.74 20.01
N LYS A 2 -8.52 2.24 20.10
CA LYS A 2 -9.53 2.08 19.04
C LYS A 2 -9.24 3.08 17.93
N LEU A 3 -8.81 2.59 16.76
CA LEU A 3 -8.78 3.39 15.53
C LEU A 3 -10.21 3.84 15.22
N SER A 4 -10.40 5.12 14.93
CA SER A 4 -11.73 5.61 14.59
C SER A 4 -12.20 4.96 13.29
N GLU A 5 -13.48 4.61 13.19
CA GLU A 5 -14.10 4.02 11.99
C GLU A 5 -13.84 4.82 10.71
N LYS A 6 -13.57 6.12 10.85
CA LYS A 6 -13.24 7.02 9.76
C LYS A 6 -11.91 6.68 9.06
N TRP A 7 -10.97 6.04 9.77
CA TRP A 7 -9.69 5.58 9.20
C TRP A 7 -9.83 4.22 8.51
N ILE A 8 -10.68 3.35 9.06
CA ILE A 8 -10.96 2.02 8.47
C ILE A 8 -11.59 2.17 7.07
N ARG A 9 -12.44 3.19 6.86
CA ARG A 9 -13.04 3.47 5.54
C ARG A 9 -12.03 3.93 4.47
N ARG A 10 -10.84 4.39 4.84
CA ARG A 10 -9.79 4.78 3.88
C ARG A 10 -9.07 3.60 3.25
N GLU A 11 -9.16 2.41 3.83
CA GLU A 11 -8.61 1.18 3.24
C GLU A 11 -9.25 0.81 1.89
N THR A 12 -10.41 1.38 1.58
CA THR A 12 -11.17 1.11 0.36
C THR A 12 -10.89 2.11 -0.77
N MET A 13 -9.98 3.07 -0.57
CA MET A 13 -9.63 4.03 -1.62
C MET A 13 -8.62 3.44 -2.61
N LEU A 14 -9.06 2.43 -3.33
CA LEU A 14 -8.39 2.01 -4.54
C LEU A 14 -8.80 2.98 -5.68
N SER A 15 -7.85 3.34 -6.53
CA SER A 15 -8.20 4.01 -7.80
C SER A 15 -9.15 3.11 -8.58
N PRO A 16 -10.13 3.67 -9.32
CA PRO A 16 -11.01 2.88 -10.17
C PRO A 16 -10.27 2.00 -11.15
N SER A 17 -9.12 2.43 -11.63
CA SER A 17 -8.29 1.60 -12.50
C SER A 17 -7.83 0.32 -11.79
N VAL A 18 -7.44 0.40 -10.53
CA VAL A 18 -7.06 -0.77 -9.73
C VAL A 18 -8.29 -1.56 -9.29
N VAL A 19 -9.38 -0.89 -8.86
CA VAL A 19 -10.67 -1.55 -8.55
C VAL A 19 -11.25 -2.23 -9.78
N PHE A 20 -11.21 -1.60 -10.95
CA PHE A 20 -11.67 -2.20 -12.20
C PHE A 20 -10.92 -3.47 -12.55
N PHE A 21 -9.60 -3.51 -12.29
CA PHE A 21 -8.80 -4.72 -12.44
C PHE A 21 -9.20 -5.83 -11.45
N TYR A 22 -9.71 -5.48 -10.26
CA TYR A 22 -10.02 -6.43 -9.20
C TYR A 22 -11.49 -6.84 -9.15
N GLU A 23 -12.44 -5.95 -9.42
CA GLU A 23 -13.87 -6.28 -9.36
C GLU A 23 -14.27 -7.29 -10.43
N LYS A 24 -13.62 -7.26 -11.59
CA LYS A 24 -13.93 -8.19 -12.66
C LYS A 24 -13.18 -9.52 -12.59
N SER A 25 -12.24 -9.71 -11.66
CA SER A 25 -11.42 -10.97 -11.55
C SER A 25 -10.85 -11.49 -12.89
N GLU A 26 -10.96 -10.70 -13.94
CA GLU A 26 -10.68 -11.12 -15.32
C GLU A 26 -9.18 -11.20 -15.62
N ILE A 27 -8.35 -10.37 -14.96
CA ILE A 27 -6.92 -10.32 -15.31
C ILE A 27 -6.13 -11.47 -14.69
N PRO A 28 -6.17 -11.74 -13.37
CA PRO A 28 -5.52 -12.93 -12.85
C PRO A 28 -6.13 -14.22 -13.42
N ASN A 29 -7.46 -14.27 -13.62
CA ASN A 29 -8.12 -15.40 -14.24
C ASN A 29 -7.72 -15.57 -15.71
N SER A 30 -7.47 -14.48 -16.45
CA SER A 30 -6.98 -14.54 -17.83
C SER A 30 -5.57 -15.14 -17.94
N PHE A 31 -4.81 -15.18 -16.81
CA PHE A 31 -3.52 -15.84 -16.72
C PHE A 31 -3.61 -17.28 -16.14
N GLY A 32 -4.83 -17.75 -15.86
CA GLY A 32 -5.06 -19.04 -15.21
C GLY A 32 -4.59 -19.06 -13.74
N LEU A 33 -4.68 -17.92 -13.04
CA LEU A 33 -4.33 -17.80 -11.64
C LEU A 33 -5.60 -17.75 -10.78
N GLU A 34 -5.67 -18.64 -9.81
CA GLU A 34 -6.68 -18.56 -8.75
C GLU A 34 -6.29 -17.46 -7.77
N THR A 35 -7.20 -16.53 -7.55
CA THR A 35 -6.98 -15.38 -6.65
C THR A 35 -7.75 -15.55 -5.34
N ARG A 36 -7.16 -15.06 -4.25
CA ARG A 36 -7.77 -15.00 -2.92
C ARG A 36 -7.77 -13.57 -2.40
N ARG A 37 -8.91 -13.10 -1.88
CA ARG A 37 -9.00 -11.82 -1.15
C ARG A 37 -8.36 -11.95 0.23
N VAL A 38 -7.67 -10.90 0.64
CA VAL A 38 -7.00 -10.80 1.92
C VAL A 38 -7.56 -9.59 2.67
N ASP A 39 -8.38 -9.84 3.67
CA ASP A 39 -8.95 -8.87 4.60
C ASP A 39 -9.27 -7.50 3.94
N GLY A 40 -10.35 -7.47 3.19
CA GLY A 40 -10.80 -6.30 2.43
C GLY A 40 -10.35 -6.32 0.97
N THR A 41 -9.44 -5.44 0.59
CA THR A 41 -9.08 -5.17 -0.80
C THR A 41 -7.75 -5.80 -1.25
N GLY A 42 -6.98 -6.40 -0.34
CA GLY A 42 -5.77 -7.12 -0.69
C GLY A 42 -6.06 -8.34 -1.56
N VAL A 43 -5.12 -8.70 -2.44
CA VAL A 43 -5.25 -9.85 -3.32
C VAL A 43 -3.98 -10.69 -3.27
N TYR A 44 -4.18 -11.99 -3.25
CA TYR A 44 -3.13 -12.99 -3.23
C TYR A 44 -3.35 -14.00 -4.34
N ALA A 45 -2.25 -14.46 -4.95
CA ALA A 45 -2.26 -15.58 -5.87
C ALA A 45 -0.93 -16.35 -5.78
N GLU A 46 -0.92 -17.59 -6.30
CA GLU A 46 0.28 -18.42 -6.40
C GLU A 46 0.52 -18.88 -7.83
N ILE A 47 1.79 -18.94 -8.20
CA ILE A 47 2.25 -19.59 -9.42
C ILE A 47 3.19 -20.72 -9.01
N LYS A 48 2.79 -21.95 -9.28
CA LYS A 48 3.64 -23.13 -9.05
C LYS A 48 4.42 -23.44 -10.32
N GLY A 49 5.73 -23.63 -10.19
CA GLY A 49 6.61 -24.10 -11.25
C GLY A 49 6.53 -25.61 -11.48
N CYS A 50 7.41 -26.14 -12.31
CA CYS A 50 7.41 -27.53 -12.78
C CYS A 50 7.91 -28.56 -11.77
N GLY A 51 8.25 -28.17 -10.54
CA GLY A 51 8.74 -29.10 -9.51
C GLY A 51 9.02 -28.43 -8.19
N GLU A 52 9.50 -29.18 -7.21
CA GLU A 52 9.88 -28.67 -5.90
C GLU A 52 11.03 -27.65 -5.99
N GLY A 53 10.99 -26.65 -5.14
CA GLY A 53 12.00 -25.59 -5.07
C GLY A 53 11.64 -24.52 -4.05
N LYS A 54 12.39 -23.43 -4.07
CA LYS A 54 12.22 -22.30 -3.14
C LYS A 54 10.95 -21.50 -3.44
N THR A 55 10.46 -20.82 -2.40
CA THR A 55 9.34 -19.91 -2.50
C THR A 55 9.84 -18.48 -2.50
N ILE A 56 9.46 -17.70 -3.51
CA ILE A 56 9.67 -16.26 -3.56
C ILE A 56 8.34 -15.52 -3.43
N ILE A 57 8.33 -14.44 -2.66
CA ILE A 57 7.20 -13.54 -2.52
C ILE A 57 7.48 -12.30 -3.38
N LEU A 58 6.60 -12.00 -4.32
CA LEU A 58 6.59 -10.75 -5.07
C LEU A 58 5.48 -9.85 -4.56
N ARG A 59 5.81 -8.61 -4.21
CA ARG A 59 4.88 -7.67 -3.57
C ARG A 59 4.75 -6.37 -4.38
N ALA A 60 3.52 -5.93 -4.54
CA ALA A 60 3.18 -4.55 -4.90
C ALA A 60 2.14 -4.00 -3.93
N ASP A 61 2.23 -2.73 -3.60
CA ASP A 61 1.17 -1.99 -2.95
C ASP A 61 0.12 -1.54 -3.96
N ILE A 62 -1.12 -1.30 -3.50
CA ILE A 62 -2.25 -1.05 -4.39
C ILE A 62 -3.16 0.09 -3.93
N ASP A 63 -2.92 0.67 -2.77
CA ASP A 63 -3.75 1.74 -2.23
C ASP A 63 -3.40 3.11 -2.82
N ALA A 64 -4.35 4.03 -2.74
CA ALA A 64 -4.21 5.40 -3.19
C ALA A 64 -4.29 6.38 -2.03
N LEU A 65 -3.76 7.58 -2.23
CA LEU A 65 -3.79 8.66 -1.25
C LEU A 65 -5.04 9.54 -1.43
N PRO A 66 -5.58 10.13 -0.34
CA PRO A 66 -6.70 11.07 -0.39
C PRO A 66 -6.22 12.47 -0.82
N VAL A 67 -5.74 12.54 -2.05
CA VAL A 67 -5.21 13.75 -2.70
C VAL A 67 -5.96 13.95 -4.00
N GLU A 68 -6.35 15.19 -4.30
CA GLU A 68 -6.95 15.52 -5.60
C GLU A 68 -5.88 15.47 -6.70
N GLU A 69 -6.14 14.71 -7.75
CA GLU A 69 -5.24 14.63 -8.89
C GLU A 69 -5.51 15.76 -9.88
N THR A 70 -4.54 16.67 -10.00
CA THR A 70 -4.62 17.84 -10.89
C THR A 70 -3.86 17.67 -12.20
N ASN A 71 -3.30 16.48 -12.45
CA ASN A 71 -2.57 16.18 -13.68
C ASN A 71 -3.48 16.25 -14.92
N GLY A 72 -2.93 16.77 -16.03
CA GLY A 72 -3.60 16.84 -17.32
C GLY A 72 -3.49 15.57 -18.18
N CYS A 73 -2.94 14.46 -17.66
CA CYS A 73 -2.71 13.25 -18.42
C CYS A 73 -4.04 12.49 -18.72
N SER A 74 -4.07 11.79 -19.85
CA SER A 74 -5.25 11.06 -20.32
C SER A 74 -5.64 9.87 -19.43
N PHE A 75 -4.70 9.38 -18.62
CA PHE A 75 -4.87 8.24 -17.70
C PHE A 75 -5.00 8.65 -16.23
N ARG A 76 -5.22 9.94 -15.97
CA ARG A 76 -5.47 10.41 -14.59
C ARG A 76 -6.65 9.69 -13.95
N ASN A 77 -6.63 9.64 -12.61
CA ASN A 77 -7.73 9.07 -11.85
C ASN A 77 -9.07 9.77 -12.16
N LYS A 78 -10.15 8.98 -12.27
CA LYS A 78 -11.51 9.46 -12.49
C LYS A 78 -12.29 9.71 -11.19
N ASN A 79 -11.80 9.24 -10.06
CA ASN A 79 -12.39 9.47 -8.74
C ASN A 79 -11.86 10.76 -8.14
N LYS A 80 -12.74 11.69 -7.82
CA LYS A 80 -12.37 12.93 -7.15
C LYS A 80 -11.79 12.67 -5.77
N GLY A 81 -10.78 13.44 -5.40
CA GLY A 81 -10.16 13.40 -4.09
C GLY A 81 -9.24 12.21 -3.84
N VAL A 82 -8.87 11.46 -4.89
CA VAL A 82 -7.97 10.31 -4.76
C VAL A 82 -6.93 10.31 -5.86
N MET A 83 -5.69 9.97 -5.55
CA MET A 83 -4.58 9.89 -6.49
C MET A 83 -3.59 8.79 -6.10
N HIS A 84 -3.02 8.10 -7.08
CA HIS A 84 -1.83 7.27 -6.87
C HIS A 84 -0.56 8.13 -6.82
N ALA A 85 -0.50 9.07 -5.86
CA ALA A 85 0.62 10.00 -5.74
C ALA A 85 1.95 9.32 -5.35
N CYS A 86 1.88 8.09 -4.85
CA CYS A 86 3.05 7.28 -4.50
C CYS A 86 3.44 6.26 -5.61
N GLY A 87 2.69 6.21 -6.73
CA GLY A 87 3.00 5.34 -7.87
C GLY A 87 2.56 3.88 -7.73
N HIS A 88 1.65 3.57 -6.80
CA HIS A 88 1.20 2.19 -6.56
C HIS A 88 0.46 1.55 -7.74
N ASP A 89 -0.12 2.35 -8.62
CA ASP A 89 -0.70 1.89 -9.90
C ASP A 89 0.37 1.27 -10.81
N ALA A 90 1.53 1.90 -10.92
CA ALA A 90 2.65 1.37 -11.70
C ALA A 90 3.31 0.16 -11.03
N HIS A 91 3.38 0.12 -9.69
CA HIS A 91 3.83 -1.07 -8.95
C HIS A 91 2.90 -2.25 -9.21
N THR A 92 1.59 -2.02 -9.15
CA THR A 92 0.55 -3.00 -9.47
C THR A 92 0.69 -3.52 -10.91
N ALA A 93 0.84 -2.61 -11.88
CA ALA A 93 1.00 -2.96 -13.29
C ALA A 93 2.26 -3.81 -13.52
N SER A 94 3.36 -3.47 -12.86
CA SER A 94 4.62 -4.22 -12.93
C SER A 94 4.46 -5.64 -12.38
N LEU A 95 3.81 -5.81 -11.23
CA LEU A 95 3.55 -7.13 -10.64
C LEU A 95 2.58 -7.96 -11.49
N LEU A 96 1.56 -7.34 -12.08
CA LEU A 96 0.65 -8.01 -13.02
C LEU A 96 1.37 -8.49 -14.28
N LEU A 97 2.28 -7.68 -14.81
CA LEU A 97 3.09 -8.09 -15.96
C LEU A 97 4.02 -9.25 -15.60
N ALA A 98 4.67 -9.21 -14.45
CA ALA A 98 5.49 -10.32 -13.95
C ALA A 98 4.64 -11.58 -13.76
N ALA A 99 3.46 -11.47 -13.18
CA ALA A 99 2.52 -12.58 -13.03
C ALA A 99 2.13 -13.21 -14.37
N LYS A 100 1.84 -12.37 -15.37
CA LYS A 100 1.51 -12.83 -16.73
C LYS A 100 2.66 -13.58 -17.39
N ILE A 101 3.88 -13.08 -17.26
CA ILE A 101 5.08 -13.73 -17.83
C ILE A 101 5.32 -15.06 -17.12
N LEU A 102 5.41 -15.05 -15.79
CA LEU A 102 5.69 -16.24 -14.99
C LEU A 102 4.61 -17.32 -15.15
N SER A 103 3.34 -16.93 -15.33
CA SER A 103 2.26 -17.89 -15.57
C SER A 103 2.42 -18.66 -16.88
N LYS A 104 3.05 -18.06 -17.88
CA LYS A 104 3.29 -18.69 -19.19
C LYS A 104 4.55 -19.55 -19.21
N HIS A 105 5.47 -19.35 -18.27
CA HIS A 105 6.78 -19.99 -18.21
C HIS A 105 6.94 -20.87 -16.96
N ARG A 106 5.84 -21.52 -16.54
CA ARG A 106 5.83 -22.36 -15.33
C ARG A 106 6.75 -23.58 -15.44
N ASP A 107 6.99 -24.04 -16.65
CA ASP A 107 7.86 -25.14 -16.99
C ASP A 107 9.36 -24.78 -16.95
N GLU A 108 9.69 -23.51 -16.92
CA GLU A 108 11.07 -23.01 -16.93
C GLU A 108 11.64 -22.75 -15.52
N PHE A 109 10.84 -22.86 -14.46
CA PHE A 109 11.33 -22.68 -13.09
C PHE A 109 10.77 -23.74 -12.14
N LYS A 110 11.45 -23.90 -10.99
CA LYS A 110 11.02 -24.76 -9.87
C LYS A 110 10.63 -23.93 -8.67
N GLY A 111 9.75 -24.48 -7.81
CA GLY A 111 9.28 -23.82 -6.61
C GLY A 111 8.00 -23.03 -6.81
N THR A 112 7.76 -22.03 -5.95
CA THR A 112 6.51 -21.27 -5.91
C THR A 112 6.78 -19.77 -5.92
N VAL A 113 6.02 -19.04 -6.73
CA VAL A 113 5.97 -17.59 -6.70
C VAL A 113 4.65 -17.17 -6.06
N LYS A 114 4.71 -16.48 -4.94
CA LYS A 114 3.58 -15.88 -4.24
C LYS A 114 3.44 -14.42 -4.66
N LEU A 115 2.26 -14.03 -5.10
CA LEU A 115 1.94 -12.68 -5.55
C LEU A 115 1.10 -11.99 -4.49
N CYS A 116 1.63 -10.93 -3.87
CA CYS A 116 0.97 -10.16 -2.83
C CYS A 116 0.66 -8.75 -3.33
N PHE A 117 -0.60 -8.48 -3.66
CA PHE A 117 -1.10 -7.15 -3.96
C PHE A 117 -1.62 -6.53 -2.66
N GLN A 118 -0.77 -5.75 -2.00
CA GLN A 118 -0.97 -5.29 -0.63
C GLN A 118 -1.75 -3.98 -0.59
N GLN A 119 -2.84 -3.96 0.14
CA GLN A 119 -3.59 -2.75 0.49
C GLN A 119 -3.00 -2.04 1.71
N ALA A 120 -3.45 -0.81 1.97
CA ALA A 120 -3.25 -0.08 3.23
C ALA A 120 -1.77 0.10 3.66
N VAL A 121 -0.87 0.31 2.68
CA VAL A 121 0.53 0.61 2.96
C VAL A 121 0.68 2.02 3.53
N GLU A 122 -0.11 2.97 3.03
CA GLU A 122 -0.09 4.37 3.43
C GLU A 122 -0.53 4.61 4.90
N ILE A 123 -1.14 3.61 5.51
CA ILE A 123 -1.52 3.62 6.93
C ILE A 123 -0.79 2.55 7.76
N GLY A 124 0.18 1.84 7.16
CA GLY A 124 1.07 0.91 7.85
C GLY A 124 0.46 -0.44 8.28
N TYR A 125 -0.74 -0.81 7.83
CA TYR A 125 -1.45 -2.01 8.33
C TYR A 125 -1.55 -3.16 7.32
N GLY A 126 -1.33 -2.93 6.04
CA GLY A 126 -1.61 -3.91 5.00
C GLY A 126 -0.79 -5.20 5.11
N ALA A 127 0.50 -5.11 5.34
CA ALA A 127 1.39 -6.27 5.46
C ALA A 127 0.97 -7.22 6.60
N MET A 128 0.52 -6.68 7.73
CA MET A 128 0.05 -7.47 8.87
C MET A 128 -1.16 -8.35 8.54
N LYS A 129 -1.99 -7.93 7.58
CA LYS A 129 -3.15 -8.71 7.12
C LYS A 129 -2.70 -9.98 6.39
N PHE A 130 -1.69 -9.86 5.53
CA PHE A 130 -1.08 -11.01 4.84
C PHE A 130 -0.35 -11.94 5.80
N ILE A 131 0.37 -11.39 6.79
CA ILE A 131 1.06 -12.18 7.83
C ILE A 131 0.04 -12.99 8.64
N LYS A 132 -1.03 -12.35 9.15
CA LYS A 132 -2.09 -13.02 9.91
C LYS A 132 -2.83 -14.08 9.11
N ALA A 133 -2.93 -13.92 7.80
CA ALA A 133 -3.50 -14.92 6.91
C ALA A 133 -2.53 -16.08 6.57
N GLY A 134 -1.29 -16.06 7.06
CA GLY A 134 -0.27 -17.10 6.81
C GLY A 134 0.27 -17.12 5.38
N LEU A 135 0.13 -16.03 4.63
CA LEU A 135 0.42 -15.99 3.19
C LEU A 135 1.86 -15.57 2.85
N VAL A 136 2.56 -14.93 3.79
CA VAL A 136 3.92 -14.37 3.57
C VAL A 136 5.04 -15.29 4.09
N THR A 137 4.85 -16.58 3.97
CA THR A 137 5.90 -17.59 4.24
C THR A 137 6.65 -17.89 2.95
N GLY A 138 7.96 -17.75 2.96
CA GLY A 138 8.81 -17.99 1.79
C GLY A 138 10.28 -17.81 2.12
N ASP A 139 11.16 -18.20 1.19
CA ASP A 139 12.62 -18.13 1.35
C ASP A 139 13.14 -16.70 1.10
N ARG A 140 12.49 -15.95 0.22
CA ARG A 140 12.86 -14.59 -0.16
C ARG A 140 11.62 -13.77 -0.49
N SER A 141 11.75 -12.45 -0.35
CA SER A 141 10.76 -11.49 -0.82
C SER A 141 11.41 -10.44 -1.70
N PHE A 142 10.63 -9.95 -2.66
CA PHE A 142 11.05 -8.89 -3.58
C PHE A 142 9.88 -7.91 -3.80
N GLY A 143 10.18 -6.64 -3.78
CA GLY A 143 9.27 -5.56 -4.13
C GLY A 143 10.04 -4.42 -4.76
N ILE A 144 9.37 -3.62 -5.55
CA ILE A 144 9.92 -2.39 -6.15
C ILE A 144 9.13 -1.19 -5.66
N HIS A 145 9.78 -0.05 -5.65
CA HIS A 145 9.13 1.25 -5.45
C HIS A 145 9.64 2.25 -6.48
N LEU A 146 8.74 3.02 -7.08
CA LEU A 146 9.13 4.13 -7.95
C LEU A 146 9.74 5.26 -7.13
N ALA A 147 10.76 5.90 -7.68
CA ALA A 147 11.41 7.03 -7.06
C ALA A 147 11.60 8.14 -8.09
N SER A 148 11.02 9.30 -7.82
CA SER A 148 11.05 10.46 -8.74
C SER A 148 12.45 11.05 -8.95
N ASN A 149 13.37 10.77 -8.03
CA ASN A 149 14.76 11.20 -8.09
C ASN A 149 15.70 10.22 -8.81
N ILE A 150 15.22 9.09 -9.28
CA ILE A 150 15.99 8.10 -10.05
C ILE A 150 15.63 8.26 -11.54
N PRO A 151 16.58 8.53 -12.42
CA PRO A 151 16.33 8.64 -13.85
C PRO A 151 15.73 7.35 -14.44
N VAL A 152 14.85 7.51 -15.44
CA VAL A 152 14.26 6.39 -16.18
C VAL A 152 15.35 5.47 -16.75
N GLY A 153 15.16 4.16 -16.64
CA GLY A 153 16.11 3.14 -17.05
C GLY A 153 17.19 2.81 -16.02
N LYS A 154 17.17 3.47 -14.85
CA LYS A 154 18.04 3.13 -13.72
C LYS A 154 17.26 2.47 -12.59
N VAL A 155 17.94 1.57 -11.86
CA VAL A 155 17.43 0.90 -10.66
C VAL A 155 18.44 1.11 -9.55
N SER A 156 17.96 1.41 -8.34
CA SER A 156 18.76 1.40 -7.13
C SER A 156 18.46 0.12 -6.34
N ALA A 157 19.51 -0.59 -5.96
CA ALA A 157 19.45 -1.74 -5.05
C ALA A 157 20.60 -1.57 -4.06
N THR A 158 20.28 -1.15 -2.84
CA THR A 158 21.26 -0.86 -1.80
C THR A 158 21.14 -1.89 -0.69
N GLU A 159 22.24 -2.39 -0.21
CA GLU A 159 22.30 -3.24 0.97
C GLU A 159 22.09 -2.41 2.24
N GLY A 160 21.36 -2.96 3.22
CA GLY A 160 21.07 -2.33 4.50
C GLY A 160 19.75 -1.56 4.55
N PRO A 161 19.57 -0.65 5.52
CA PRO A 161 18.36 0.13 5.70
C PRO A 161 18.08 1.03 4.49
N ASN A 162 16.90 0.88 3.88
CA ASN A 162 16.51 1.57 2.65
C ASN A 162 15.34 2.53 2.85
N ASN A 163 14.53 2.32 3.91
CA ASN A 163 13.35 3.11 4.21
C ASN A 163 13.39 3.58 5.67
N ALA A 164 12.79 4.74 5.94
CA ALA A 164 12.54 5.20 7.28
C ALA A 164 11.41 4.41 7.96
N SER A 165 11.39 4.41 9.29
CA SER A 165 10.22 3.94 10.06
C SER A 165 9.11 4.98 10.03
N VAL A 166 7.87 4.51 10.19
CA VAL A 166 6.69 5.37 10.30
C VAL A 166 5.99 5.08 11.61
N ASP A 167 5.85 6.11 12.44
CA ASP A 167 5.13 6.04 13.70
C ASP A 167 3.94 7.01 13.68
N TYR A 168 2.80 6.55 14.16
CA TYR A 168 1.58 7.33 14.22
C TYR A 168 1.23 7.64 15.67
N PHE A 169 1.15 8.91 16.02
CA PHE A 169 0.69 9.33 17.34
C PHE A 169 -0.35 10.46 17.24
N LYS A 170 -1.20 10.57 18.23
CA LYS A 170 -2.19 11.64 18.37
C LYS A 170 -2.10 12.23 19.76
N ILE A 171 -1.85 13.53 19.83
CA ILE A 171 -1.88 14.29 21.07
C ILE A 171 -3.18 15.12 21.09
N THR A 172 -3.92 15.04 22.18
CA THR A 172 -5.12 15.85 22.41
C THR A 172 -4.89 16.73 23.60
N VAL A 173 -4.78 18.03 23.36
CA VAL A 173 -4.66 19.03 24.42
C VAL A 173 -6.04 19.59 24.74
N LYS A 174 -6.43 19.48 26.01
CA LYS A 174 -7.70 20.03 26.53
C LYS A 174 -7.42 21.30 27.30
N GLY A 175 -7.90 22.43 26.79
CA GLY A 175 -7.82 23.72 27.46
C GLY A 175 -9.05 24.03 28.29
N ARG A 176 -9.04 25.22 28.90
CA ARG A 176 -10.17 25.81 29.62
C ARG A 176 -10.29 27.27 29.20
N GLY A 177 -11.48 27.66 28.72
CA GLY A 177 -11.77 29.06 28.39
C GLY A 177 -11.76 29.98 29.61
N ALA A 178 -11.33 31.21 29.40
CA ALA A 178 -11.40 32.27 30.38
C ALA A 178 -11.72 33.59 29.68
N HIS A 179 -12.16 34.58 30.45
CA HIS A 179 -12.35 35.94 29.94
C HIS A 179 -10.97 36.56 29.58
N VAL A 180 -10.94 37.31 28.48
CA VAL A 180 -9.69 37.93 27.97
C VAL A 180 -8.94 38.75 29.01
N SER A 181 -9.66 39.43 29.93
CA SER A 181 -9.06 40.22 31.00
C SER A 181 -8.53 39.40 32.20
N THR A 182 -8.77 38.09 32.23
CA THR A 182 -8.35 37.16 33.30
C THR A 182 -7.80 35.88 32.74
N PRO A 183 -6.75 35.93 31.89
CA PRO A 183 -6.21 34.77 31.21
C PRO A 183 -5.65 33.73 32.18
N GLU A 184 -5.21 34.13 33.35
CA GLU A 184 -4.69 33.26 34.41
C GLU A 184 -5.74 32.25 34.93
N LYS A 185 -7.02 32.47 34.66
CA LYS A 185 -8.12 31.55 34.99
C LYS A 185 -8.38 30.49 33.92
N GLY A 186 -7.74 30.64 32.76
CA GLY A 186 -7.84 29.71 31.65
C GLY A 186 -6.69 28.71 31.55
N ILE A 187 -6.77 27.88 30.53
CA ILE A 187 -5.67 27.03 30.07
C ILE A 187 -5.66 27.16 28.55
N ASP A 188 -4.62 27.78 28.02
CA ASP A 188 -4.45 27.97 26.57
C ASP A 188 -3.95 26.67 25.93
N ALA A 189 -4.88 25.93 25.32
CA ALA A 189 -4.57 24.68 24.66
C ALA A 189 -3.67 24.87 23.42
N LEU A 190 -3.74 26.04 22.75
CA LEU A 190 -2.92 26.33 21.58
C LEU A 190 -1.46 26.55 22.00
N PHE A 191 -1.25 27.33 23.07
CA PHE A 191 0.10 27.53 23.62
C PHE A 191 0.75 26.20 24.04
N VAL A 192 0.01 25.38 24.79
CA VAL A 192 0.51 24.05 25.22
C VAL A 192 0.79 23.15 24.00
N ALA A 193 -0.12 23.11 23.02
CA ALA A 193 0.06 22.30 21.83
C ALA A 193 1.28 22.72 21.00
N SER A 194 1.48 24.04 20.82
CA SER A 194 2.65 24.57 20.11
C SER A 194 3.96 24.27 20.84
N SER A 195 3.96 24.31 22.18
CA SER A 195 5.15 23.97 22.99
C SER A 195 5.53 22.48 22.94
N ILE A 196 4.65 21.59 22.50
CA ILE A 196 4.94 20.17 22.32
C ILE A 196 5.65 19.93 20.97
N VAL A 197 5.42 20.78 19.98
CA VAL A 197 5.94 20.61 18.61
C VAL A 197 7.33 21.23 18.44
N VAL A 198 7.73 22.12 19.32
CA VAL A 198 9.04 22.78 19.36
C VAL A 198 10.01 21.99 20.25
#